data_8383c311e09721aa5a3d65a93e091e3c
#
_entry.id   8383c311e09721aa5a3d65a93e091e3c
#
_cell.length_a   1.000
_cell.length_b   1.000
_cell.length_c   1.000
_cell.angle_alpha   90.00
_cell.angle_beta   90.00
_cell.angle_gamma   90.00
#
_symmetry.space_group_name_H-M   'P 1'
#
loop_
_entity.id
_entity.type
_entity.pdbx_description
1 polymer ?
#
loop_
_entity_poly.entity_id
_entity_poly.type
_entity_poly.pdbx_seq_one_letter_code
_entity_poly.pdbx_strand_id
1 'polypeptide(L)'
;MTYTLEVCVDSVASALAAKRGGADRLELCADLIIGGTTPSLALVRQVKAETGLPVRALLRPRFGDFCYDRYELTQMAETAAALVQAGADGIVTGVLTPEGELDVDALRPIYAAARAAAKAAGRPVVCNPAPCL
;
A
#
# COMPACT_ATOMS: atom_id res chain seq x y z
N MET A 1 16.28 22.14 3.93
CA MET A 1 15.08 21.29 4.09
C MET A 1 15.03 20.29 2.93
N THR A 2 14.92 19.03 3.22
CA THR A 2 14.78 17.99 2.21
C THR A 2 13.32 17.62 2.03
N TYR A 3 12.92 17.44 0.79
CA TYR A 3 11.58 16.96 0.43
C TYR A 3 11.67 15.55 -0.11
N THR A 4 10.64 14.77 0.12
CA THR A 4 10.49 13.43 -0.48
C THR A 4 9.47 13.52 -1.61
N LEU A 5 9.90 13.18 -2.82
CA LEU A 5 9.00 13.06 -3.96
C LEU A 5 8.49 11.62 -4.03
N GLU A 6 7.21 11.45 -3.72
CA GLU A 6 6.50 10.18 -3.89
C GLU A 6 5.63 10.25 -5.13
N VAL A 7 5.72 9.26 -5.99
CA VAL A 7 4.97 9.20 -7.25
C VAL A 7 4.08 7.96 -7.27
N CYS A 8 2.79 8.17 -7.56
CA CYS A 8 1.83 7.08 -7.75
C CYS A 8 2.08 6.42 -9.11
N VAL A 9 2.24 5.11 -9.12
CA VAL A 9 2.51 4.31 -10.31
C VAL A 9 1.70 3.02 -10.29
N ASP A 10 1.40 2.47 -11.47
CA ASP A 10 0.60 1.25 -11.60
C ASP A 10 1.21 0.22 -12.56
N SER A 11 2.46 0.42 -12.97
CA SER A 11 3.18 -0.50 -13.84
C SER A 11 4.69 -0.41 -13.61
N VAL A 12 5.43 -1.40 -14.05
CA VAL A 12 6.90 -1.34 -14.06
C VAL A 12 7.39 -0.17 -14.93
N ALA A 13 6.77 0.04 -16.09
CA ALA A 13 7.13 1.12 -17.00
C ALA A 13 6.96 2.49 -16.35
N SER A 14 5.82 2.75 -15.67
CA SER A 14 5.59 4.01 -14.96
C SER A 14 6.52 4.16 -13.77
N ALA A 15 6.83 3.07 -13.06
CA ALA A 15 7.78 3.09 -11.95
C ALA A 15 9.19 3.47 -12.40
N LEU A 16 9.65 2.91 -13.51
CA LEU A 16 10.96 3.26 -14.10
C LEU A 16 10.98 4.70 -14.60
N ALA A 17 9.89 5.17 -15.19
CA ALA A 17 9.77 6.57 -15.61
C ALA A 17 9.83 7.53 -14.40
N ALA A 18 9.13 7.20 -13.31
CA ALA A 18 9.19 7.97 -12.06
C ALA A 18 10.62 8.00 -11.50
N LYS A 19 11.31 6.87 -11.47
CA LYS A 19 12.72 6.80 -11.04
C LYS A 19 13.61 7.70 -11.88
N ARG A 20 13.50 7.65 -13.21
CA ARG A 20 14.26 8.54 -14.10
C ARG A 20 13.94 10.01 -13.88
N GLY A 21 12.71 10.32 -13.50
CA GLY A 21 12.25 11.66 -13.17
C GLY A 21 12.67 12.17 -11.78
N GLY A 22 13.36 11.35 -11.00
CA GLY A 22 13.89 11.75 -9.69
C GLY A 22 12.99 11.42 -8.51
N ALA A 23 12.05 10.48 -8.65
CA ALA A 23 11.27 10.03 -7.52
C ALA A 23 12.15 9.42 -6.43
N ASP A 24 11.87 9.76 -5.18
CA ASP A 24 12.54 9.20 -4.01
C ASP A 24 11.85 7.92 -3.53
N ARG A 25 10.56 7.81 -3.79
CA ARG A 25 9.70 6.74 -3.31
C ARG A 25 8.52 6.56 -4.25
N LEU A 26 7.95 5.36 -4.26
CA LEU A 26 6.77 5.04 -5.07
C LEU A 26 5.58 4.67 -4.19
N GLU A 27 4.40 5.12 -4.58
CA GLU A 27 3.14 4.53 -4.15
C GLU A 27 2.62 3.64 -5.27
N LEU A 28 2.61 2.33 -5.04
CA LEU A 28 2.25 1.35 -6.06
C LEU A 28 0.79 0.95 -5.92
N CYS A 29 0.08 1.08 -7.02
CA CYS A 29 -1.35 0.79 -7.13
C CYS A 29 -1.62 -0.11 -8.33
N ALA A 30 -2.84 -0.59 -8.43
CA ALA A 30 -3.48 -1.02 -9.67
C ALA A 30 -4.62 -0.05 -9.97
N ASP A 31 -5.13 -0.07 -11.19
CA ASP A 31 -6.37 0.60 -11.57
C ASP A 31 -6.44 2.09 -11.18
N LEU A 32 -5.39 2.84 -11.48
CA LEU A 32 -5.36 4.29 -11.17
C LEU A 32 -6.53 5.07 -11.77
N ILE A 33 -7.11 4.60 -12.87
CA ILE A 33 -8.26 5.23 -13.52
C ILE A 33 -9.50 5.30 -12.61
N ILE A 34 -9.62 4.39 -11.65
CA ILE A 34 -10.70 4.39 -10.66
C ILE A 34 -10.22 4.81 -9.26
N GLY A 35 -9.10 5.50 -9.20
CA GLY A 35 -8.52 6.00 -7.95
C GLY A 35 -7.53 5.05 -7.27
N GLY A 36 -7.23 3.92 -7.89
CA GLY A 36 -6.28 2.95 -7.40
C GLY A 36 -6.89 1.86 -6.53
N THR A 37 -6.41 0.64 -6.73
CA THR A 37 -6.69 -0.54 -5.92
C THR A 37 -5.39 -1.25 -5.56
N THR A 38 -5.47 -2.33 -4.82
CA THR A 38 -4.31 -3.09 -4.38
C THR A 38 -3.55 -3.69 -5.58
N PRO A 39 -2.22 -3.45 -5.69
CA PRO A 39 -1.40 -4.05 -6.74
C PRO A 39 -1.24 -5.56 -6.51
N SER A 40 -0.98 -6.30 -7.59
CA SER A 40 -0.63 -7.70 -7.49
C SER A 40 0.72 -7.89 -6.79
N LEU A 41 0.90 -9.03 -6.13
CA LEU A 41 2.18 -9.37 -5.49
C LEU A 41 3.32 -9.46 -6.51
N ALA A 42 3.01 -9.94 -7.72
CA ALA A 42 3.98 -10.01 -8.81
C ALA A 42 4.46 -8.61 -9.21
N LEU A 43 3.55 -7.65 -9.31
CA LEU A 43 3.91 -6.26 -9.61
C LEU A 43 4.80 -5.64 -8.53
N VAL A 44 4.47 -5.87 -7.26
CA VAL A 44 5.30 -5.40 -6.13
C VAL A 44 6.73 -5.94 -6.26
N ARG A 45 6.87 -7.24 -6.47
CA ARG A 45 8.19 -7.87 -6.63
C ARG A 45 8.99 -7.30 -7.81
N GLN A 46 8.35 -7.15 -8.95
CA GLN A 46 9.02 -6.62 -10.14
C GLN A 46 9.44 -5.16 -9.98
N VAL A 47 8.56 -4.32 -9.45
CA VAL A 47 8.88 -2.90 -9.22
C VAL A 47 10.04 -2.75 -8.23
N LYS A 48 10.06 -3.54 -7.17
CA LYS A 48 11.19 -3.54 -6.22
C LYS A 48 12.49 -3.95 -6.90
N ALA A 49 12.47 -5.03 -7.67
CA ALA A 49 13.65 -5.54 -8.36
C ALA A 49 14.21 -4.54 -9.39
N GLU A 50 13.32 -3.92 -10.18
CA GLU A 50 13.72 -3.06 -11.28
C GLU A 50 14.09 -1.63 -10.84
N THR A 51 13.46 -1.11 -9.80
CA THR A 51 13.70 0.27 -9.37
C THR A 51 14.67 0.40 -8.20
N GLY A 52 14.64 -0.54 -7.27
CA GLY A 52 15.37 -0.45 -6.00
C GLY A 52 14.84 0.65 -5.07
N LEU A 53 13.77 1.36 -5.44
CA LEU A 53 13.19 2.41 -4.64
C LEU A 53 12.32 1.86 -3.50
N PRO A 54 12.14 2.61 -2.41
CA PRO A 54 11.11 2.29 -1.44
C PRO A 54 9.72 2.26 -2.10
N VAL A 55 8.93 1.24 -1.80
CA VAL A 55 7.59 1.05 -2.35
C VAL A 55 6.58 0.99 -1.22
N ARG A 56 5.63 1.90 -1.26
CA ARG A 56 4.42 1.84 -0.45
C ARG A 56 3.30 1.27 -1.30
N ALA A 57 2.71 0.17 -0.87
CA ALA A 57 1.64 -0.49 -1.60
C ALA A 57 0.28 -0.01 -1.10
N LEU A 58 -0.59 0.38 -2.02
CA LEU A 58 -1.97 0.71 -1.69
C LEU A 58 -2.72 -0.58 -1.32
N LEU A 59 -3.39 -0.55 -0.18
CA LEU A 59 -4.28 -1.61 0.25
C LEU A 59 -5.72 -1.09 0.21
N ARG A 60 -6.36 -1.31 -0.91
CA ARG A 60 -7.76 -0.98 -1.20
C ARG A 60 -8.37 -2.13 -2.00
N PRO A 61 -9.18 -2.99 -1.37
CA PRO A 61 -9.62 -4.24 -2.01
C PRO A 61 -10.57 -4.05 -3.18
N ARG A 62 -11.27 -2.90 -3.25
CA ARG A 62 -12.24 -2.59 -4.29
C ARG A 62 -12.40 -1.09 -4.47
N PHE A 63 -12.96 -0.68 -5.58
CA PHE A 63 -13.42 0.70 -5.76
C PHE A 63 -14.66 0.98 -4.90
N GLY A 64 -15.07 2.25 -4.83
CA GLY A 64 -16.20 2.67 -4.02
C GLY A 64 -15.78 3.27 -2.70
N ASP A 65 -16.59 3.09 -1.67
CA ASP A 65 -16.33 3.64 -0.36
C ASP A 65 -15.21 2.90 0.40
N PHE A 66 -14.89 3.40 1.57
CA PHE A 66 -13.87 2.83 2.46
C PHE A 66 -14.49 2.18 3.70
N CYS A 67 -15.79 1.91 3.67
CA CYS A 67 -16.52 1.23 4.74
C CYS A 67 -16.62 -0.26 4.38
N TYR A 68 -15.77 -1.06 4.99
CA TYR A 68 -15.60 -2.46 4.67
C TYR A 68 -16.32 -3.36 5.66
N ASP A 69 -16.83 -4.50 5.16
CA ASP A 69 -17.40 -5.53 6.03
C ASP A 69 -16.30 -6.39 6.69
N ARG A 70 -16.72 -7.29 7.57
CA ARG A 70 -15.77 -8.15 8.31
C ARG A 70 -14.94 -9.06 7.40
N TYR A 71 -15.49 -9.47 6.26
CA TYR A 71 -14.79 -10.35 5.32
C TYR A 71 -13.71 -9.57 4.56
N GLU A 72 -14.04 -8.37 4.13
CA GLU A 72 -13.09 -7.46 3.49
C GLU A 72 -11.96 -7.09 4.45
N LEU A 73 -12.27 -6.80 5.71
CA LEU A 73 -11.25 -6.49 6.71
C LEU A 73 -10.30 -7.66 6.97
N THR A 74 -10.81 -8.90 7.00
CA THR A 74 -9.98 -10.10 7.11
C THR A 74 -9.06 -10.25 5.88
N GLN A 75 -9.61 -10.09 4.69
CA GLN A 75 -8.82 -10.12 3.45
C GLN A 75 -7.76 -9.03 3.43
N MET A 76 -8.08 -7.83 3.91
CA MET A 76 -7.12 -6.73 3.99
C MET A 76 -5.94 -7.05 4.92
N ALA A 77 -6.19 -7.67 6.07
CA ALA A 77 -5.11 -8.07 6.98
C ALA A 77 -4.19 -9.12 6.34
N GLU A 78 -4.76 -10.14 5.69
CA GLU A 78 -3.98 -11.15 4.97
C GLU A 78 -3.19 -10.54 3.81
N THR A 79 -3.81 -9.66 3.05
CA THR A 79 -3.17 -8.99 1.92
C THR A 79 -2.06 -8.05 2.38
N ALA A 80 -2.24 -7.35 3.49
CA ALA A 80 -1.18 -6.50 4.06
C ALA A 80 0.09 -7.31 4.36
N ALA A 81 -0.06 -8.46 5.00
CA ALA A 81 1.07 -9.36 5.26
C ALA A 81 1.71 -9.84 3.95
N ALA A 82 0.92 -10.24 2.97
CA ALA A 82 1.40 -10.72 1.68
C ALA A 82 2.16 -9.63 0.89
N LEU A 83 1.68 -8.39 0.91
CA LEU A 83 2.36 -7.25 0.27
C LEU A 83 3.74 -7.01 0.89
N VAL A 84 3.84 -7.06 2.21
CA VAL A 84 5.12 -6.91 2.91
C VAL A 84 6.06 -8.06 2.57
N GLN A 85 5.58 -9.30 2.54
CA GLN A 85 6.36 -10.48 2.13
C GLN A 85 6.84 -10.36 0.68
N ALA A 86 6.05 -9.74 -0.19
CA ALA A 86 6.43 -9.51 -1.59
C ALA A 86 7.49 -8.41 -1.77
N GLY A 87 7.76 -7.61 -0.74
CA GLY A 87 8.80 -6.59 -0.76
C GLY A 87 8.32 -5.16 -0.52
N ALA A 88 7.03 -4.92 -0.27
CA ALA A 88 6.55 -3.59 0.06
C ALA A 88 7.20 -3.06 1.34
N ASP A 89 7.64 -1.82 1.31
CA ASP A 89 8.27 -1.13 2.44
C ASP A 89 7.25 -0.39 3.30
N GLY A 90 6.05 -0.24 2.81
CA GLY A 90 4.93 0.37 3.52
C GLY A 90 3.58 -0.06 2.97
N ILE A 91 2.58 0.13 3.79
CA ILE A 91 1.17 -0.10 3.45
C ILE A 91 0.42 1.21 3.61
N VAL A 92 -0.33 1.57 2.58
CA VAL A 92 -1.21 2.75 2.57
C VAL A 92 -2.64 2.25 2.51
N THR A 93 -3.42 2.54 3.52
CA THR A 93 -4.82 2.10 3.58
C THR A 93 -5.65 3.03 4.45
N GLY A 94 -6.96 2.94 4.30
CA GLY A 94 -7.92 3.65 5.13
C GLY A 94 -9.18 2.82 5.29
N VAL A 95 -9.79 2.91 6.46
CA VAL A 95 -11.08 2.31 6.76
C VAL A 95 -11.93 3.37 7.45
N LEU A 96 -13.15 3.53 6.97
CA LEU A 96 -14.10 4.47 7.55
C LEU A 96 -15.23 3.73 8.27
N THR A 97 -15.72 4.33 9.34
CA THR A 97 -16.98 3.95 9.96
C THR A 97 -18.16 4.32 9.05
N PRO A 98 -19.36 3.76 9.28
CA PRO A 98 -20.55 4.20 8.55
C PRO A 98 -20.85 5.71 8.67
N GLU A 99 -20.37 6.35 9.73
CA GLU A 99 -20.49 7.79 9.98
C GLU A 99 -19.43 8.62 9.26
N GLY A 100 -18.47 7.96 8.59
CA GLY A 100 -17.42 8.61 7.82
C GLY A 100 -16.18 9.02 8.63
N GLU A 101 -16.03 8.50 9.84
CA GLU A 101 -14.86 8.70 10.69
C GLU A 101 -13.80 7.63 10.43
N LEU A 102 -12.54 7.92 10.73
CA LEU A 102 -11.47 6.93 10.63
C LEU A 102 -11.70 5.79 11.64
N ASP A 103 -11.83 4.58 11.15
CA ASP A 103 -12.02 3.37 11.97
C ASP A 103 -10.66 2.82 12.44
N VAL A 104 -10.17 3.38 13.53
CA VAL A 104 -8.87 3.00 14.11
C VAL A 104 -8.88 1.54 14.59
N ASP A 105 -9.99 1.07 15.14
CA ASP A 105 -10.10 -0.29 15.66
C ASP A 105 -10.03 -1.32 14.53
N ALA A 106 -10.66 -1.04 13.39
CA ALA A 106 -10.57 -1.88 12.20
C ALA A 106 -9.17 -1.87 11.57
N LEU A 107 -8.44 -0.77 11.66
CA LEU A 107 -7.08 -0.65 11.12
C LEU A 107 -6.03 -1.42 11.95
N ARG A 108 -6.23 -1.58 13.24
CA ARG A 108 -5.24 -2.22 14.13
C ARG A 108 -4.84 -3.63 13.70
N PRO A 109 -5.77 -4.57 13.40
CA PRO A 109 -5.39 -5.90 12.94
C PRO A 109 -4.66 -5.90 11.61
N ILE A 110 -5.00 -4.97 10.71
CA ILE A 110 -4.37 -4.82 9.40
C ILE A 110 -2.90 -4.41 9.58
N TYR A 111 -2.65 -3.38 10.36
CA TYR A 111 -1.29 -2.92 10.62
C TYR A 111 -0.48 -3.92 11.45
N ALA A 112 -1.13 -4.63 12.39
CA ALA A 112 -0.48 -5.69 13.14
C ALA A 112 0.01 -6.82 12.23
N ALA A 113 -0.79 -7.23 11.24
CA ALA A 113 -0.41 -8.24 10.26
C ALA A 113 0.78 -7.78 9.40
N ALA A 114 0.78 -6.53 8.95
CA ALA A 114 1.90 -5.95 8.20
C ALA A 114 3.19 -5.92 9.03
N ARG A 115 3.11 -5.48 10.27
CA ARG A 115 4.27 -5.40 11.18
C ARG A 115 4.81 -6.79 11.54
N ALA A 116 3.95 -7.77 11.75
CA ALA A 116 4.37 -9.15 12.02
C ALA A 116 5.12 -9.74 10.81
N ALA A 117 4.63 -9.51 9.59
CA ALA A 117 5.30 -9.95 8.36
C ALA A 117 6.66 -9.26 8.19
N ALA A 118 6.76 -7.97 8.48
CA ALA A 118 8.00 -7.21 8.41
C ALA A 118 9.02 -7.71 9.43
N LYS A 119 8.59 -7.99 10.65
CA LYS A 119 9.46 -8.56 11.70
C LYS A 119 9.99 -9.92 11.28
N ALA A 120 9.15 -10.79 10.72
CA ALA A 120 9.57 -12.09 10.22
C ALA A 120 10.57 -11.98 9.07
N ALA A 121 10.45 -10.95 8.23
CA ALA A 121 11.38 -10.65 7.14
C ALA A 121 12.64 -9.89 7.59
N GLY A 122 12.74 -9.49 8.85
CA GLY A 122 13.89 -8.76 9.40
C GLY A 122 14.03 -7.32 8.89
N ARG A 123 12.93 -6.66 8.53
CA ARG A 123 12.96 -5.29 8.00
C ARG A 123 11.77 -4.47 8.49
N PRO A 124 11.91 -3.11 8.50
CA PRO A 124 10.82 -2.25 8.94
C PRO A 124 9.71 -2.16 7.89
N VAL A 125 8.53 -1.79 8.36
CA VAL A 125 7.39 -1.41 7.50
C VAL A 125 6.76 -0.13 8.03
N VAL A 126 6.35 0.73 7.11
CA VAL A 126 5.61 1.95 7.41
C VAL A 126 4.12 1.70 7.16
N CYS A 127 3.30 2.02 8.14
CA CYS A 127 1.83 1.92 8.02
C CYS A 127 1.26 3.34 8.03
N ASN A 128 0.75 3.77 6.90
CA ASN A 128 0.18 5.10 6.74
C ASN A 128 -1.34 5.00 6.54
N PRO A 129 -2.13 5.78 7.27
CA PRO A 129 -3.50 5.98 6.86
C PRO A 129 -3.51 6.70 5.52
N ALA A 130 -4.31 6.20 4.58
CA ALA A 130 -4.56 6.92 3.35
C ALA A 130 -5.33 8.21 3.68
N PRO A 131 -4.96 9.35 3.10
CA PRO A 131 -5.87 10.47 3.14
C PRO A 131 -7.16 10.03 2.44
N CYS A 132 -8.27 10.15 3.15
CA CYS A 132 -9.58 9.90 2.53
C CYS A 132 -9.82 11.01 1.51
N LEU A 133 -9.70 10.64 0.28
CA LEU A 133 -10.03 11.52 -0.85
C LEU A 133 -11.54 11.54 -1.08
#